data_5f530fcea31f68c6986009ed643893b0
#
_entry.id   5f530fcea31f68c6986009ed643893b0
#
_cell.length_a   1.000
_cell.length_b   1.000
_cell.length_c   1.000
_cell.angle_alpha   90.00
_cell.angle_beta   90.00
_cell.angle_gamma   90.00
#
_symmetry.space_group_name_H-M   'P 1'
#
loop_
_entity.id
_entity.type
_entity.pdbx_description
1 polymer ?
#
loop_
_entity_poly.entity_id
_entity_poly.type
_entity_poly.pdbx_seq_one_letter_code
_entity_poly.pdbx_strand_id
1 'polypeptide(L)'
;ATMRFTVAVTLPEGEDPSILASNALVLSDKKGWGSAMIFHAADESGPEACATLSHSAEALELEVQLPDEMPVGEYRLNVVFGGRSWDNFALAEPERLLVLFNAWSPHGEEHLPDEAACDEYVTMEEGIAHYGTWRRPGRMAWNYGQHEPGVLAAACKILSGLRESDRSSPVSVCRAVTRAINHQGGGGVLSGDWSGDYQGEGERPEDPEAVWTSAEGKDHPANAQKPTHWNGSVEILSRWAKDGKPVAYGQCWVFAGITTSLLRCLGIGARQVTNFRSAHDTNGNRMIE
;
A
#
# COMPACT_ATOMS: atom_id res chain seq x y z
N ALA A 1 0.71 -12.18 14.71
CA ALA A 1 1.76 -12.80 13.87
C ALA A 1 3.06 -12.87 14.67
N THR A 2 3.85 -13.94 14.47
CA THR A 2 5.16 -14.10 15.12
C THR A 2 6.24 -13.81 14.11
N MET A 3 7.17 -12.93 14.44
CA MET A 3 8.33 -12.62 13.62
C MET A 3 9.62 -12.99 14.34
N ARG A 4 10.61 -13.45 13.59
CA ARG A 4 11.94 -13.74 14.09
C ARG A 4 12.94 -12.85 13.39
N PHE A 5 13.82 -12.24 14.19
CA PHE A 5 14.88 -11.36 13.72
C PHE A 5 16.22 -11.85 14.24
N THR A 6 17.23 -11.83 13.39
CA THR A 6 18.62 -11.96 13.81
C THR A 6 19.28 -10.59 13.70
N VAL A 7 19.72 -10.04 14.80
CA VAL A 7 20.38 -8.75 14.86
C VAL A 7 21.87 -8.99 15.14
N ALA A 8 22.72 -8.56 14.20
CA ALA A 8 24.15 -8.53 14.42
C ALA A 8 24.49 -7.42 15.43
N VAL A 9 25.18 -7.76 16.50
CA VAL A 9 25.52 -6.84 17.57
C VAL A 9 27.04 -6.86 17.76
N THR A 10 27.66 -5.69 17.80
CA THR A 10 29.04 -5.57 18.20
C THR A 10 29.04 -4.96 19.61
N LEU A 11 29.40 -5.76 20.59
CA LEU A 11 29.54 -5.28 21.95
C LEU A 11 30.87 -4.51 22.12
N PRO A 12 30.90 -3.41 22.89
CA PRO A 12 32.14 -2.77 23.28
C PRO A 12 33.06 -3.75 24.01
N GLU A 13 34.36 -3.56 23.87
CA GLU A 13 35.37 -4.42 24.50
C GLU A 13 35.20 -4.40 26.04
N GLY A 14 34.95 -5.58 26.63
CA GLY A 14 34.76 -5.73 28.08
C GLY A 14 33.33 -5.75 28.60
N GLU A 15 32.32 -5.61 27.73
CA GLU A 15 30.92 -5.73 28.12
C GLU A 15 30.44 -7.19 28.15
N ASP A 16 29.60 -7.51 29.16
CA ASP A 16 29.06 -8.85 29.35
C ASP A 16 27.91 -9.11 28.34
N PRO A 17 27.93 -10.20 27.56
CA PRO A 17 26.82 -10.58 26.67
C PRO A 17 25.46 -10.72 27.35
N SER A 18 25.41 -10.91 28.70
CA SER A 18 24.15 -10.93 29.43
C SER A 18 23.38 -9.60 29.42
N ILE A 19 24.04 -8.49 29.09
CA ILE A 19 23.40 -7.20 28.81
C ILE A 19 22.40 -7.31 27.67
N LEU A 20 22.64 -8.21 26.74
CA LEU A 20 21.73 -8.45 25.63
C LEU A 20 20.39 -9.08 26.06
N ALA A 21 20.34 -9.67 27.26
CA ALA A 21 19.14 -10.33 27.78
C ALA A 21 18.06 -9.37 28.36
N SER A 22 18.40 -8.09 28.55
CA SER A 22 17.46 -7.10 29.13
C SER A 22 17.07 -6.01 28.12
N ASN A 23 16.57 -6.44 26.95
CA ASN A 23 16.45 -5.58 25.81
C ASN A 23 15.02 -5.15 25.50
N ALA A 24 14.85 -3.95 24.99
CA ALA A 24 13.62 -3.49 24.39
C ALA A 24 13.78 -3.38 22.88
N LEU A 25 12.86 -3.97 22.15
CA LEU A 25 12.71 -3.78 20.71
C LEU A 25 11.73 -2.64 20.50
N VAL A 26 12.15 -1.62 19.76
CA VAL A 26 11.28 -0.50 19.44
C VAL A 26 10.98 -0.54 17.94
N LEU A 27 9.73 -0.79 17.61
CA LEU A 27 9.21 -0.55 16.28
C LEU A 27 8.71 0.88 16.23
N SER A 28 9.42 1.74 15.52
CA SER A 28 8.98 3.11 15.26
C SER A 28 8.52 3.24 13.82
N ASP A 29 7.44 3.94 13.67
CA ASP A 29 6.88 4.34 12.40
C ASP A 29 7.85 5.29 11.64
N LYS A 30 7.83 5.23 10.30
CA LYS A 30 8.66 6.07 9.45
C LYS A 30 8.17 7.51 9.48
N LYS A 31 9.00 8.41 10.03
CA LYS A 31 8.81 9.88 9.96
C LYS A 31 7.37 10.39 10.07
N GLY A 32 6.87 10.47 11.28
CA GLY A 32 5.73 11.34 11.57
C GLY A 32 4.35 10.70 11.45
N TRP A 33 4.26 9.39 11.32
CA TRP A 33 2.99 8.68 11.42
C TRP A 33 2.54 8.50 12.88
N GLY A 34 3.43 8.74 13.83
CA GLY A 34 3.09 8.94 15.23
C GLY A 34 3.05 7.70 16.12
N SER A 35 3.37 6.53 15.57
CA SER A 35 3.31 5.27 16.32
C SER A 35 4.70 4.75 16.70
N ALA A 36 4.86 4.39 17.95
CA ALA A 36 5.98 3.58 18.39
C ALA A 36 5.45 2.42 19.22
N MET A 37 5.80 1.20 18.87
CA MET A 37 5.54 0.02 19.69
C MET A 37 6.82 -0.40 20.37
N ILE A 38 6.76 -0.61 21.67
CA ILE A 38 7.90 -0.99 22.49
C ILE A 38 7.65 -2.39 23.00
N PHE A 39 8.53 -3.32 22.62
CA PHE A 39 8.51 -4.70 23.11
C PHE A 39 9.61 -4.86 24.15
N HIS A 40 9.27 -5.34 25.35
CA HIS A 40 10.23 -5.57 26.42
C HIS A 40 10.59 -7.06 26.50
N ALA A 41 11.88 -7.36 26.51
CA ALA A 41 12.41 -8.73 26.47
C ALA A 41 12.15 -9.55 27.75
N ALA A 42 11.67 -8.95 28.84
CA ALA A 42 11.71 -9.57 30.16
C ALA A 42 10.34 -9.77 30.82
N ASP A 43 9.23 -9.38 30.23
CA ASP A 43 7.93 -9.48 30.90
C ASP A 43 6.99 -10.41 30.16
N GLU A 44 6.85 -11.65 30.65
CA GLU A 44 5.93 -12.66 30.11
C GLU A 44 4.44 -12.29 30.27
N SER A 45 4.13 -11.13 30.81
CA SER A 45 2.77 -10.75 31.20
C SER A 45 2.11 -9.64 30.40
N GLY A 46 2.79 -9.05 29.39
CA GLY A 46 2.25 -7.97 28.56
C GLY A 46 1.74 -8.47 27.19
N PRO A 47 0.80 -7.74 26.57
CA PRO A 47 0.31 -8.05 25.21
C PRO A 47 1.38 -7.87 24.12
N GLU A 48 2.52 -7.32 24.47
CA GLU A 48 3.65 -7.00 23.59
C GLU A 48 4.91 -7.67 24.14
N ALA A 49 5.03 -8.99 23.95
CA ALA A 49 6.17 -9.76 24.42
C ALA A 49 7.21 -9.95 23.31
N CYS A 50 8.46 -9.64 23.64
CA CYS A 50 9.62 -10.07 22.85
C CYS A 50 10.37 -11.15 23.63
N ALA A 51 10.56 -12.32 23.03
CA ALA A 51 11.38 -13.37 23.60
C ALA A 51 12.78 -13.36 22.96
N THR A 52 13.81 -13.36 23.80
CA THR A 52 15.18 -13.59 23.32
C THR A 52 15.37 -15.09 23.18
N LEU A 53 15.59 -15.55 21.94
CA LEU A 53 15.78 -16.98 21.65
C LEU A 53 17.23 -17.42 21.93
N SER A 54 18.21 -16.61 21.52
CA SER A 54 19.61 -16.88 21.75
C SER A 54 20.45 -15.60 21.69
N HIS A 55 21.58 -15.60 22.33
CA HIS A 55 22.56 -14.51 22.23
C HIS A 55 23.99 -15.07 22.13
N SER A 56 24.82 -14.39 21.39
CA SER A 56 26.26 -14.59 21.33
C SER A 56 26.95 -13.24 21.42
N ALA A 57 28.29 -13.23 21.47
CA ALA A 57 29.06 -11.98 21.47
C ALA A 57 28.84 -11.14 20.20
N GLU A 58 28.32 -11.74 19.14
CA GLU A 58 28.20 -11.11 17.79
C GLU A 58 26.78 -11.07 17.24
N ALA A 59 25.83 -11.77 17.87
CA ALA A 59 24.46 -11.84 17.37
C ALA A 59 23.40 -12.04 18.46
N LEU A 60 22.27 -11.42 18.26
CA LEU A 60 21.06 -11.54 19.07
C LEU A 60 19.92 -12.05 18.20
N GLU A 61 19.29 -13.15 18.59
CA GLU A 61 18.11 -13.68 17.94
C GLU A 61 16.86 -13.34 18.78
N LEU A 62 15.92 -12.63 18.17
CA LEU A 62 14.71 -12.16 18.81
C LEU A 62 13.48 -12.75 18.14
N GLU A 63 12.54 -13.22 18.94
CA GLU A 63 11.20 -13.57 18.48
C GLU A 63 10.20 -12.54 19.03
N VAL A 64 9.46 -11.90 18.13
CA VAL A 64 8.49 -10.86 18.47
C VAL A 64 7.10 -11.27 18.02
N GLN A 65 6.16 -11.25 18.92
CA GLN A 65 4.75 -11.45 18.60
C GLN A 65 4.07 -10.10 18.38
N LEU A 66 3.66 -9.86 17.13
CA LEU A 66 2.95 -8.64 16.78
C LEU A 66 1.48 -8.73 17.21
N PRO A 67 0.91 -7.64 17.74
CA PRO A 67 -0.53 -7.55 18.00
C PRO A 67 -1.36 -7.77 16.72
N ASP A 68 -2.53 -8.36 16.86
CA ASP A 68 -3.43 -8.61 15.73
C ASP A 68 -4.00 -7.31 15.15
N GLU A 69 -4.14 -6.27 15.97
CA GLU A 69 -4.65 -4.95 15.57
C GLU A 69 -3.54 -3.95 15.21
N MET A 70 -2.33 -4.42 14.90
CA MET A 70 -1.23 -3.54 14.56
C MET A 70 -1.58 -2.70 13.31
N PRO A 71 -1.41 -1.36 13.36
CA PRO A 71 -1.68 -0.50 12.21
C PRO A 71 -0.81 -0.87 11.01
N VAL A 72 -1.40 -1.00 9.83
CA VAL A 72 -0.63 -1.27 8.61
C VAL A 72 0.22 -0.07 8.24
N GLY A 73 1.41 -0.33 7.72
CA GLY A 73 2.35 0.71 7.33
C GLY A 73 3.80 0.28 7.33
N GLU A 74 4.67 1.24 7.15
CA GLU A 74 6.11 1.03 7.14
C GLU A 74 6.71 1.43 8.50
N TYR A 75 7.39 0.48 9.13
CA TYR A 75 8.03 0.64 10.42
C TYR A 75 9.55 0.57 10.30
N ARG A 76 10.25 1.13 11.28
CA ARG A 76 11.67 0.96 11.48
C ARG A 76 11.89 0.11 12.71
N LEU A 77 12.71 -0.91 12.55
CA LEU A 77 13.15 -1.75 13.65
C LEU A 77 14.36 -1.11 14.33
N ASN A 78 14.22 -0.75 15.61
CA ASN A 78 15.32 -0.31 16.44
C ASN A 78 15.44 -1.25 17.62
N VAL A 79 16.65 -1.68 17.94
CA VAL A 79 16.94 -2.45 19.15
C VAL A 79 17.63 -1.55 20.16
N VAL A 80 17.05 -1.44 21.36
CA VAL A 80 17.60 -0.63 22.44
C VAL A 80 18.08 -1.56 23.54
N PHE A 81 19.36 -1.45 23.89
CA PHE A 81 19.98 -2.27 24.93
C PHE A 81 19.93 -1.57 26.28
N GLY A 82 19.56 -2.33 27.30
CA GLY A 82 19.26 -2.03 28.65
C GLY A 82 19.90 -0.83 29.31
N GLY A 83 19.13 -0.11 30.08
CA GLY A 83 19.55 0.87 31.04
C GLY A 83 19.16 2.30 30.68
N ARG A 84 19.35 3.20 31.38
CA ARG A 84 18.86 4.51 31.74
C ARG A 84 18.91 5.62 30.70
N SER A 85 19.32 5.37 29.45
CA SER A 85 19.25 6.38 28.40
C SER A 85 19.01 5.74 27.01
N TRP A 86 18.05 6.26 26.32
CA TRP A 86 17.64 5.88 24.97
C TRP A 86 18.69 6.21 23.87
N ASP A 87 19.86 6.72 24.25
CA ASP A 87 20.81 7.33 23.34
C ASP A 87 21.86 6.37 22.79
N ASN A 88 21.90 5.10 23.19
CA ASN A 88 23.17 4.41 23.05
C ASN A 88 23.30 3.33 21.97
N PHE A 89 22.24 2.81 21.35
CA PHE A 89 22.42 1.83 20.29
C PHE A 89 21.26 1.85 19.30
N ALA A 90 21.34 2.73 18.30
CA ALA A 90 20.56 2.55 17.11
C ALA A 90 21.31 1.56 16.18
N LEU A 91 20.58 0.65 15.54
CA LEU A 91 21.15 -0.09 14.40
C LEU A 91 21.74 0.90 13.40
N ALA A 92 22.93 0.64 12.91
CA ALA A 92 23.62 1.54 11.97
C ALA A 92 22.77 1.85 10.73
N GLU A 93 21.95 0.87 10.31
CA GLU A 93 20.87 1.03 9.34
C GLU A 93 19.64 0.29 9.87
N PRO A 94 18.58 1.01 10.31
CA PRO A 94 17.36 0.38 10.79
C PRO A 94 16.71 -0.40 9.65
N GLU A 95 16.45 -1.67 9.86
CA GLU A 95 15.71 -2.48 8.89
C GLU A 95 14.29 -1.94 8.72
N ARG A 96 13.84 -1.95 7.49
CA ARG A 96 12.48 -1.54 7.12
C ARG A 96 11.57 -2.74 7.28
N LEU A 97 10.58 -2.61 8.13
CA LEU A 97 9.52 -3.59 8.30
C LEU A 97 8.23 -3.05 7.71
N LEU A 98 7.61 -3.83 6.86
CA LEU A 98 6.29 -3.53 6.32
C LEU A 98 5.25 -4.40 7.00
N VAL A 99 4.30 -3.77 7.67
CA VAL A 99 3.12 -4.43 8.24
C VAL A 99 1.95 -4.28 7.30
N LEU A 100 1.34 -5.39 6.92
CA LEU A 100 0.20 -5.46 6.01
C LEU A 100 -0.95 -6.23 6.68
N PHE A 101 -2.15 -6.08 6.16
CA PHE A 101 -3.26 -6.97 6.51
C PHE A 101 -2.95 -8.42 6.11
N ASN A 102 -3.56 -9.36 6.81
CA ASN A 102 -3.33 -10.78 6.58
C ASN A 102 -4.64 -11.52 6.33
N ALA A 103 -5.03 -11.63 5.07
CA ALA A 103 -6.26 -12.31 4.67
C ALA A 103 -6.34 -13.79 5.08
N TRP A 104 -5.19 -14.41 5.41
CA TRP A 104 -5.14 -15.81 5.90
C TRP A 104 -5.40 -15.91 7.41
N SER A 105 -5.28 -14.79 8.16
CA SER A 105 -5.49 -14.80 9.61
C SER A 105 -6.96 -14.88 9.96
N PRO A 106 -7.43 -15.90 10.71
CA PRO A 106 -8.83 -16.02 11.08
C PRO A 106 -9.29 -14.96 12.10
N HIS A 107 -8.37 -14.14 12.59
CA HIS A 107 -8.66 -13.08 13.56
C HIS A 107 -8.83 -11.70 12.93
N GLY A 108 -8.44 -11.53 11.65
CA GLY A 108 -8.57 -10.27 10.92
C GLY A 108 -9.97 -10.08 10.31
N GLU A 109 -10.45 -8.83 10.27
CA GLU A 109 -11.69 -8.47 9.57
C GLU A 109 -11.61 -8.72 8.04
N GLU A 110 -10.40 -8.75 7.49
CA GLU A 110 -10.09 -9.02 6.08
C GLU A 110 -10.01 -10.52 5.75
N HIS A 111 -10.22 -11.39 6.72
CA HIS A 111 -10.06 -12.84 6.58
C HIS A 111 -10.85 -13.43 5.41
N LEU A 112 -10.18 -14.23 4.61
CA LEU A 112 -10.78 -15.06 3.56
C LEU A 112 -10.62 -16.54 3.98
N PRO A 113 -11.73 -17.27 4.19
CA PRO A 113 -11.67 -18.63 4.75
C PRO A 113 -11.19 -19.67 3.75
N ASP A 114 -11.14 -19.35 2.47
CA ASP A 114 -10.71 -20.22 1.38
C ASP A 114 -9.34 -19.81 0.86
N GLU A 115 -8.37 -20.72 0.90
CA GLU A 115 -7.01 -20.49 0.42
C GLU A 115 -7.00 -20.14 -1.09
N ALA A 116 -7.84 -20.79 -1.89
CA ALA A 116 -7.96 -20.46 -3.31
C ALA A 116 -8.51 -19.03 -3.53
N ALA A 117 -9.37 -18.55 -2.63
CA ALA A 117 -9.82 -17.17 -2.66
C ALA A 117 -8.71 -16.17 -2.25
N CYS A 118 -7.85 -16.53 -1.30
CA CYS A 118 -6.66 -15.77 -0.97
C CYS A 118 -5.71 -15.67 -2.16
N ASP A 119 -5.47 -16.79 -2.84
CA ASP A 119 -4.62 -16.81 -4.02
C ASP A 119 -5.19 -15.97 -5.15
N GLU A 120 -6.49 -16.09 -5.44
CA GLU A 120 -7.14 -15.34 -6.51
C GLU A 120 -7.24 -13.84 -6.19
N TYR A 121 -7.62 -13.49 -4.95
CA TYR A 121 -8.00 -12.11 -4.62
C TYR A 121 -6.90 -11.29 -3.96
N VAL A 122 -5.82 -11.90 -3.50
CA VAL A 122 -4.70 -11.20 -2.86
C VAL A 122 -3.40 -11.37 -3.66
N THR A 123 -3.02 -12.62 -3.99
CA THR A 123 -1.68 -12.90 -4.54
C THR A 123 -1.59 -12.85 -6.05
N MET A 124 -2.66 -13.19 -6.77
CA MET A 124 -2.64 -13.20 -8.24
C MET A 124 -2.43 -11.78 -8.81
N GLU A 125 -1.35 -11.60 -9.58
CA GLU A 125 -0.98 -10.30 -10.16
C GLU A 125 -1.71 -9.96 -11.46
N GLU A 126 -2.36 -10.92 -12.05
CA GLU A 126 -3.09 -10.74 -13.30
C GLU A 126 -4.58 -11.00 -13.13
N GLY A 127 -5.39 -10.36 -13.93
CA GLY A 127 -6.80 -10.57 -13.96
C GLY A 127 -7.44 -10.16 -15.28
N ILE A 128 -8.73 -10.28 -15.36
CA ILE A 128 -9.51 -9.93 -16.55
C ILE A 128 -10.53 -8.86 -16.19
N ALA A 129 -10.39 -7.69 -16.82
CA ALA A 129 -11.45 -6.68 -16.81
C ALA A 129 -12.45 -6.99 -17.94
N HIS A 130 -13.73 -6.98 -17.61
CA HIS A 130 -14.80 -7.16 -18.58
C HIS A 130 -15.37 -5.79 -18.98
N TYR A 131 -15.75 -5.67 -20.24
CA TYR A 131 -16.37 -4.46 -20.80
C TYR A 131 -17.47 -4.80 -21.81
N GLY A 132 -18.11 -3.82 -22.41
CA GLY A 132 -19.13 -4.03 -23.43
C GLY A 132 -20.54 -4.21 -22.86
N THR A 133 -21.28 -5.22 -23.26
CA THR A 133 -22.63 -5.51 -22.77
C THR A 133 -22.73 -6.94 -22.27
N TRP A 134 -23.75 -7.22 -21.43
CA TRP A 134 -23.97 -8.58 -20.94
C TRP A 134 -24.23 -9.62 -22.07
N ARG A 135 -24.71 -9.17 -23.24
CA ARG A 135 -24.89 -10.04 -24.41
C ARG A 135 -23.63 -10.22 -25.25
N ARG A 136 -22.70 -9.27 -25.17
CA ARG A 136 -21.41 -9.29 -25.89
C ARG A 136 -20.32 -8.75 -24.95
N PRO A 137 -19.95 -9.56 -23.95
CA PRO A 137 -18.89 -9.17 -23.03
C PRO A 137 -17.54 -9.21 -23.77
N GLY A 138 -16.84 -8.09 -23.76
CA GLY A 138 -15.42 -8.02 -24.09
C GLY A 138 -14.57 -8.37 -22.89
N ARG A 139 -13.30 -8.70 -23.13
CA ARG A 139 -12.32 -9.03 -22.10
C ARG A 139 -11.01 -8.31 -22.43
N MET A 140 -10.36 -7.81 -21.39
CA MET A 140 -8.99 -7.31 -21.49
C MET A 140 -8.19 -7.83 -20.28
N ALA A 141 -6.96 -8.23 -20.53
CA ALA A 141 -6.05 -8.55 -19.44
C ALA A 141 -5.72 -7.28 -18.65
N TRP A 142 -5.56 -7.44 -17.35
CA TRP A 142 -5.15 -6.37 -16.46
C TRP A 142 -4.07 -6.87 -15.52
N ASN A 143 -2.89 -6.24 -15.58
CA ASN A 143 -1.81 -6.50 -14.64
C ASN A 143 -2.01 -5.62 -13.40
N TYR A 144 -2.29 -6.26 -12.26
CA TYR A 144 -2.39 -5.56 -10.97
C TYR A 144 -1.02 -5.16 -10.44
N GLY A 145 -0.01 -6.05 -10.58
CA GLY A 145 1.35 -5.81 -10.17
C GLY A 145 1.49 -5.33 -8.72
N GLN A 146 0.67 -5.87 -7.82
CA GLN A 146 0.60 -5.43 -6.42
C GLN A 146 1.90 -5.62 -5.65
N HIS A 147 2.81 -6.47 -6.12
CA HIS A 147 4.12 -6.70 -5.52
C HIS A 147 5.21 -5.75 -6.04
N GLU A 148 4.88 -4.91 -7.01
CA GLU A 148 5.82 -3.96 -7.58
C GLU A 148 6.11 -2.79 -6.62
N PRO A 149 7.40 -2.37 -6.49
CA PRO A 149 7.78 -1.32 -5.55
C PRO A 149 7.03 0.01 -5.74
N GLY A 150 6.66 0.34 -6.97
CA GLY A 150 5.91 1.56 -7.29
C GLY A 150 4.47 1.52 -6.77
N VAL A 151 3.84 0.34 -6.76
CA VAL A 151 2.50 0.13 -6.21
C VAL A 151 2.54 0.23 -4.69
N LEU A 152 3.54 -0.39 -4.06
CA LEU A 152 3.76 -0.28 -2.63
C LEU A 152 4.02 1.16 -2.20
N ALA A 153 4.84 1.90 -2.93
CA ALA A 153 5.11 3.31 -2.65
C ALA A 153 3.83 4.16 -2.71
N ALA A 154 2.96 3.90 -3.69
CA ALA A 154 1.66 4.56 -3.80
C ALA A 154 0.75 4.20 -2.62
N ALA A 155 0.66 2.94 -2.23
CA ALA A 155 -0.10 2.49 -1.08
C ALA A 155 0.37 3.15 0.22
N CYS A 156 1.68 3.15 0.49
CA CYS A 156 2.27 3.81 1.65
C CYS A 156 2.00 5.33 1.66
N LYS A 157 2.03 5.98 0.48
CA LYS A 157 1.71 7.41 0.35
C LYS A 157 0.26 7.71 0.72
N ILE A 158 -0.69 6.85 0.35
CA ILE A 158 -2.10 6.98 0.75
C ILE A 158 -2.25 6.76 2.26
N LEU A 159 -1.63 5.70 2.80
CA LEU A 159 -1.68 5.37 4.23
C LEU A 159 -1.11 6.50 5.10
N SER A 160 -0.09 7.22 4.62
CA SER A 160 0.52 8.33 5.37
C SER A 160 -0.44 9.50 5.64
N GLY A 161 -1.53 9.59 4.92
CA GLY A 161 -2.61 10.55 5.16
C GLY A 161 -3.65 10.09 6.19
N LEU A 162 -3.55 8.87 6.70
CA LEU A 162 -4.49 8.30 7.66
C LEU A 162 -3.97 8.40 9.09
N ARG A 163 -4.90 8.56 10.03
CA ARG A 163 -4.59 8.41 11.47
C ARG A 163 -4.22 6.95 11.76
N GLU A 164 -3.44 6.75 12.79
CA GLU A 164 -3.03 5.42 13.23
C GLU A 164 -4.23 4.47 13.43
N SER A 165 -5.23 4.91 14.18
CA SER A 165 -6.44 4.13 14.44
C SER A 165 -7.22 3.74 13.17
N ASP A 166 -7.11 4.52 12.10
CA ASP A 166 -7.76 4.22 10.84
C ASP A 166 -6.97 3.17 10.03
N ARG A 167 -5.66 3.04 10.28
CA ARG A 167 -4.78 2.08 9.61
C ARG A 167 -4.91 0.66 10.14
N SER A 168 -5.49 0.46 11.31
CA SER A 168 -5.81 -0.87 11.84
C SER A 168 -7.12 -1.44 11.29
N SER A 169 -7.95 -0.63 10.64
CA SER A 169 -9.25 -1.05 10.10
C SER A 169 -9.20 -1.21 8.58
N PRO A 170 -9.40 -2.42 8.04
CA PRO A 170 -9.45 -2.64 6.60
C PRO A 170 -10.58 -1.83 5.94
N VAL A 171 -11.69 -1.60 6.62
CA VAL A 171 -12.80 -0.76 6.14
C VAL A 171 -12.36 0.70 5.98
N SER A 172 -11.67 1.25 6.98
CA SER A 172 -11.15 2.63 6.92
C SER A 172 -10.12 2.79 5.81
N VAL A 173 -9.24 1.81 5.65
CA VAL A 173 -8.24 1.79 4.57
C VAL A 173 -8.89 1.68 3.20
N CYS A 174 -9.87 0.80 3.00
CA CYS A 174 -10.63 0.70 1.74
C CYS A 174 -11.30 2.03 1.37
N ARG A 175 -11.90 2.72 2.33
CA ARG A 175 -12.52 4.04 2.11
C ARG A 175 -11.48 5.09 1.73
N ALA A 176 -10.32 5.08 2.39
CA ALA A 176 -9.24 6.01 2.09
C ALA A 176 -8.67 5.78 0.68
N VAL A 177 -8.39 4.53 0.32
CA VAL A 177 -7.94 4.15 -1.03
C VAL A 177 -8.96 4.62 -2.06
N THR A 178 -10.24 4.26 -1.90
CA THR A 178 -11.30 4.64 -2.84
C THR A 178 -11.39 6.17 -3.01
N ARG A 179 -11.23 6.92 -1.92
CA ARG A 179 -11.25 8.39 -1.96
C ARG A 179 -10.03 8.97 -2.66
N ALA A 180 -8.85 8.38 -2.46
CA ALA A 180 -7.59 8.86 -3.02
C ALA A 180 -7.45 8.59 -4.52
N ILE A 181 -8.20 7.64 -5.08
CA ILE A 181 -8.08 7.25 -6.48
C ILE A 181 -8.47 8.38 -7.43
N ASN A 182 -9.59 9.08 -7.16
CA ASN A 182 -10.13 10.06 -8.09
C ASN A 182 -9.54 11.45 -7.85
N HIS A 183 -8.95 12.04 -8.88
CA HIS A 183 -8.39 13.39 -8.84
C HIS A 183 -9.46 14.48 -8.59
N GLN A 184 -10.67 14.32 -9.07
CA GLN A 184 -11.74 15.33 -8.92
C GLN A 184 -12.08 15.66 -7.45
N GLY A 185 -11.63 14.82 -6.51
CA GLY A 185 -11.72 15.07 -5.07
C GLY A 185 -10.57 15.87 -4.46
N GLY A 186 -9.59 16.33 -5.26
CA GLY A 186 -8.40 17.08 -4.84
C GLY A 186 -7.18 16.19 -4.55
N GLY A 187 -6.23 16.13 -5.49
CA GLY A 187 -4.94 15.46 -5.30
C GLY A 187 -4.93 13.93 -5.51
N GLY A 188 -5.94 13.38 -6.17
CA GLY A 188 -6.05 11.94 -6.43
C GLY A 188 -5.07 11.39 -7.46
N VAL A 189 -5.08 10.05 -7.58
CA VAL A 189 -4.14 9.29 -8.42
C VAL A 189 -4.39 9.47 -9.90
N LEU A 190 -5.67 9.45 -10.33
CA LEU A 190 -6.07 9.34 -11.72
C LEU A 190 -7.14 10.37 -12.09
N SER A 191 -6.93 11.06 -13.19
CA SER A 191 -7.95 11.92 -13.83
C SER A 191 -8.80 11.09 -14.78
N GLY A 192 -10.11 11.24 -14.69
CA GLY A 192 -11.05 10.58 -15.60
C GLY A 192 -11.35 11.42 -16.84
N ASP A 193 -11.53 10.77 -17.97
CA ASP A 193 -12.03 11.43 -19.18
C ASP A 193 -12.92 10.47 -19.99
N TRP A 194 -14.13 10.90 -20.28
CA TRP A 194 -15.14 10.16 -21.06
C TRP A 194 -15.54 10.90 -22.34
N SER A 195 -14.88 12.01 -22.68
CA SER A 195 -15.20 12.80 -23.87
C SER A 195 -14.93 12.05 -25.16
N GLY A 196 -13.96 11.10 -25.14
CA GLY A 196 -13.48 10.42 -26.33
C GLY A 196 -12.47 11.26 -27.14
N ASP A 197 -12.23 12.49 -26.71
CA ASP A 197 -11.32 13.43 -27.35
C ASP A 197 -9.89 13.21 -26.85
N TYR A 198 -9.24 12.22 -27.45
CA TYR A 198 -7.84 11.86 -27.14
C TYR A 198 -6.97 11.94 -28.40
N GLN A 199 -7.52 12.45 -29.50
CA GLN A 199 -6.81 12.53 -30.78
C GLN A 199 -6.26 13.94 -30.96
N GLY A 200 -5.03 14.15 -30.52
CA GLY A 200 -4.25 15.28 -30.98
C GLY A 200 -3.66 14.92 -32.34
N GLU A 201 -3.93 15.70 -33.37
CA GLU A 201 -3.13 15.72 -34.59
C GLU A 201 -1.83 16.50 -34.31
N GLY A 202 -0.93 15.91 -33.57
CA GLY A 202 0.34 16.52 -33.23
C GLY A 202 1.27 15.52 -32.54
N GLU A 203 2.56 15.67 -32.81
CA GLU A 203 3.57 14.98 -32.02
C GLU A 203 3.42 15.38 -30.57
N ARG A 204 3.35 14.39 -29.69
CA ARG A 204 3.37 14.66 -28.25
C ARG A 204 4.66 15.40 -27.92
N PRO A 205 4.59 16.48 -27.11
CA PRO A 205 5.79 17.16 -26.67
C PRO A 205 6.72 16.19 -25.96
N GLU A 206 8.02 16.29 -26.20
CA GLU A 206 9.04 15.53 -25.46
C GLU A 206 9.09 15.94 -23.98
N ASP A 207 8.73 17.18 -23.68
CA ASP A 207 8.65 17.70 -22.33
C ASP A 207 7.43 17.12 -21.58
N PRO A 208 7.64 16.33 -20.52
CA PRO A 208 6.56 15.72 -19.73
C PRO A 208 5.68 16.72 -18.98
N GLU A 209 6.09 17.99 -18.87
CA GLU A 209 5.29 19.06 -18.27
C GLU A 209 4.54 19.91 -19.30
N ALA A 210 4.82 19.73 -20.57
CA ALA A 210 4.12 20.46 -21.62
C ALA A 210 2.64 20.08 -21.70
N VAL A 211 1.87 20.96 -22.33
CA VAL A 211 0.45 20.74 -22.64
C VAL A 211 0.31 20.64 -24.14
N TRP A 212 -0.50 19.71 -24.61
CA TRP A 212 -0.88 19.65 -26.02
C TRP A 212 -2.39 19.85 -26.17
N THR A 213 -2.81 20.47 -27.23
CA THR A 213 -4.22 20.78 -27.49
C THR A 213 -4.76 19.79 -28.52
N SER A 214 -5.90 19.17 -28.20
CA SER A 214 -6.58 18.27 -29.15
C SER A 214 -7.22 19.02 -30.33
N ALA A 215 -7.67 18.28 -31.33
CA ALA A 215 -8.35 18.83 -32.48
C ALA A 215 -9.62 19.61 -32.10
N GLU A 216 -10.27 19.23 -31.01
CA GLU A 216 -11.46 19.89 -30.45
C GLU A 216 -11.12 21.04 -29.51
N GLY A 217 -9.84 21.42 -29.41
CA GLY A 217 -9.38 22.56 -28.61
C GLY A 217 -9.27 22.31 -27.11
N LYS A 218 -9.21 21.04 -26.67
CA LYS A 218 -9.01 20.68 -25.27
C LYS A 218 -7.54 20.50 -24.96
N ASP A 219 -7.10 21.11 -23.87
CA ASP A 219 -5.74 21.00 -23.38
C ASP A 219 -5.52 19.72 -22.58
N HIS A 220 -4.46 19.00 -22.89
CA HIS A 220 -4.06 17.76 -22.26
C HIS A 220 -2.60 17.83 -21.78
N PRO A 221 -2.26 17.24 -20.64
CA PRO A 221 -0.86 17.10 -20.25
C PRO A 221 -0.11 16.19 -21.23
N ALA A 222 1.18 16.45 -21.47
CA ALA A 222 1.99 15.70 -22.42
C ALA A 222 1.99 14.18 -22.15
N ASN A 223 1.92 13.79 -20.89
CA ASN A 223 1.89 12.40 -20.45
C ASN A 223 0.50 11.76 -20.48
N ALA A 224 -0.52 12.46 -20.98
CA ALA A 224 -1.87 11.92 -21.09
C ALA A 224 -1.92 10.72 -22.04
N GLN A 225 -2.58 9.66 -21.61
CA GLN A 225 -2.80 8.45 -22.38
C GLN A 225 -4.30 8.19 -22.53
N LYS A 226 -4.70 7.59 -23.64
CA LYS A 226 -6.08 7.11 -23.79
C LYS A 226 -6.38 6.09 -22.68
N PRO A 227 -7.60 6.06 -22.11
CA PRO A 227 -7.96 5.04 -21.13
C PRO A 227 -7.74 3.60 -21.60
N THR A 228 -7.89 3.36 -22.92
CA THR A 228 -7.65 2.06 -23.56
C THR A 228 -6.18 1.71 -23.76
N HIS A 229 -5.27 2.63 -23.48
CA HIS A 229 -3.83 2.37 -23.50
C HIS A 229 -3.38 1.50 -22.32
N TRP A 230 -4.04 1.66 -21.19
CA TRP A 230 -3.65 0.98 -19.97
C TRP A 230 -4.07 -0.48 -19.97
N ASN A 231 -3.13 -1.35 -19.68
CA ASN A 231 -3.33 -2.79 -19.46
C ASN A 231 -2.91 -3.23 -18.05
N GLY A 232 -2.64 -2.28 -17.17
CA GLY A 232 -2.21 -2.54 -15.79
C GLY A 232 -2.09 -1.29 -14.95
N SER A 233 -1.84 -1.51 -13.67
CA SER A 233 -1.83 -0.48 -12.63
C SER A 233 -0.45 0.09 -12.34
N VAL A 234 0.62 -0.67 -12.61
CA VAL A 234 1.98 -0.39 -12.17
C VAL A 234 2.47 0.98 -12.63
N GLU A 235 2.33 1.26 -13.92
CA GLU A 235 2.79 2.52 -14.51
C GLU A 235 2.07 3.73 -13.92
N ILE A 236 0.74 3.65 -13.77
CA ILE A 236 -0.10 4.72 -13.21
C ILE A 236 0.32 5.01 -11.76
N LEU A 237 0.39 3.96 -10.94
CA LEU A 237 0.68 4.09 -9.52
C LEU A 237 2.13 4.54 -9.27
N SER A 238 3.08 4.03 -10.05
CA SER A 238 4.49 4.43 -9.95
C SER A 238 4.70 5.90 -10.32
N ARG A 239 4.05 6.38 -11.38
CA ARG A 239 4.11 7.80 -11.78
C ARG A 239 3.55 8.69 -10.65
N TRP A 240 2.36 8.39 -10.17
CA TRP A 240 1.75 9.16 -9.09
C TRP A 240 2.55 9.11 -7.78
N ALA A 241 3.08 7.96 -7.41
CA ALA A 241 3.92 7.82 -6.21
C ALA A 241 5.14 8.74 -6.27
N LYS A 242 5.77 8.82 -7.44
CA LYS A 242 6.97 9.63 -7.68
C LYS A 242 6.67 11.12 -7.64
N ASP A 243 5.70 11.57 -8.44
CA ASP A 243 5.53 13.00 -8.74
C ASP A 243 4.40 13.63 -7.93
N GLY A 244 3.47 12.85 -7.39
CA GLY A 244 2.27 13.33 -6.70
C GLY A 244 1.25 14.00 -7.61
N LYS A 245 1.52 14.02 -8.92
CA LYS A 245 0.63 14.60 -9.94
C LYS A 245 -0.35 13.53 -10.44
N PRO A 246 -1.61 13.88 -10.69
CA PRO A 246 -2.57 12.93 -11.26
C PRO A 246 -2.13 12.42 -12.61
N VAL A 247 -2.32 11.13 -12.85
CA VAL A 247 -2.09 10.53 -14.15
C VAL A 247 -3.34 10.72 -15.03
N ALA A 248 -3.20 11.04 -16.28
CA ALA A 248 -4.29 11.23 -17.23
C ALA A 248 -4.17 10.22 -18.39
N TYR A 249 -5.22 9.55 -18.79
CA TYR A 249 -6.60 9.54 -18.32
C TYR A 249 -7.06 8.13 -18.04
N GLY A 250 -8.08 7.97 -17.17
CA GLY A 250 -8.72 6.69 -16.91
C GLY A 250 -10.23 6.71 -17.14
N GLN A 251 -10.81 5.53 -17.25
CA GLN A 251 -12.24 5.28 -17.20
C GLN A 251 -12.54 4.19 -16.16
N CYS A 252 -13.80 3.81 -16.00
CA CYS A 252 -14.26 2.98 -14.87
C CYS A 252 -13.39 1.73 -14.60
N TRP A 253 -12.97 1.00 -15.62
CA TRP A 253 -12.12 -0.19 -15.45
C TRP A 253 -10.70 0.15 -14.98
N VAL A 254 -10.14 1.30 -15.40
CA VAL A 254 -8.82 1.75 -14.95
C VAL A 254 -8.87 2.12 -13.46
N PHE A 255 -9.90 2.88 -13.04
CA PHE A 255 -10.12 3.19 -11.63
C PHE A 255 -10.29 1.92 -10.79
N ALA A 256 -11.08 0.96 -11.27
CA ALA A 256 -11.28 -0.31 -10.59
C ALA A 256 -9.98 -1.11 -10.50
N GLY A 257 -9.18 -1.14 -11.58
CA GLY A 257 -7.91 -1.84 -11.64
C GLY A 257 -6.89 -1.32 -10.62
N ILE A 258 -6.64 0.00 -10.61
CA ILE A 258 -5.68 0.59 -9.67
C ILE A 258 -6.16 0.48 -8.21
N THR A 259 -7.48 0.54 -7.96
CA THR A 259 -8.05 0.30 -6.63
C THR A 259 -7.76 -1.14 -6.17
N THR A 260 -8.02 -2.12 -7.04
CA THR A 260 -7.76 -3.53 -6.76
C THR A 260 -6.29 -3.77 -6.46
N SER A 261 -5.37 -3.17 -7.24
CA SER A 261 -3.93 -3.30 -7.03
C SER A 261 -3.49 -2.78 -5.66
N LEU A 262 -3.97 -1.61 -5.27
CA LEU A 262 -3.64 -1.02 -3.97
C LEU A 262 -4.17 -1.84 -2.80
N LEU A 263 -5.40 -2.35 -2.88
CA LEU A 263 -5.98 -3.18 -1.82
C LEU A 263 -5.25 -4.51 -1.69
N ARG A 264 -4.94 -5.19 -2.81
CA ARG A 264 -4.14 -6.42 -2.81
C ARG A 264 -2.74 -6.19 -2.26
N CYS A 265 -2.10 -5.09 -2.64
CA CYS A 265 -0.79 -4.69 -2.10
C CYS A 265 -0.80 -4.56 -0.58
N LEU A 266 -1.92 -4.13 -0.02
CA LEU A 266 -2.10 -3.99 1.43
C LEU A 266 -2.59 -5.27 2.13
N GLY A 267 -2.72 -6.39 1.42
CA GLY A 267 -3.17 -7.67 1.96
C GLY A 267 -4.70 -7.82 2.05
N ILE A 268 -5.46 -6.92 1.44
CA ILE A 268 -6.93 -6.97 1.41
C ILE A 268 -7.38 -7.62 0.11
N GLY A 269 -8.16 -8.70 0.21
CA GLY A 269 -8.73 -9.38 -0.95
C GLY A 269 -9.64 -8.48 -1.78
N ALA A 270 -9.35 -8.34 -3.06
CA ALA A 270 -10.09 -7.46 -3.96
C ALA A 270 -10.14 -7.99 -5.40
N ARG A 271 -11.22 -7.65 -6.10
CA ARG A 271 -11.37 -7.93 -7.54
C ARG A 271 -12.19 -6.87 -8.25
N GLN A 272 -11.99 -6.75 -9.55
CA GLN A 272 -12.85 -5.94 -10.41
C GLN A 272 -14.19 -6.65 -10.67
N VAL A 273 -15.27 -5.88 -10.62
CA VAL A 273 -16.61 -6.34 -10.99
C VAL A 273 -17.22 -5.38 -11.99
N THR A 274 -17.67 -5.89 -13.13
CA THR A 274 -18.28 -5.07 -14.19
C THR A 274 -19.80 -5.06 -14.07
N ASN A 275 -20.37 -3.87 -13.91
CA ASN A 275 -21.79 -3.66 -14.09
C ASN A 275 -22.08 -3.16 -15.52
N PHE A 276 -22.62 -4.01 -16.38
CA PHE A 276 -22.83 -3.72 -17.79
C PHE A 276 -23.94 -2.69 -18.10
N ARG A 277 -24.77 -2.35 -17.13
CA ARG A 277 -25.82 -1.33 -17.25
C ARG A 277 -25.88 -0.50 -15.98
N SER A 278 -24.76 0.10 -15.64
CA SER A 278 -24.74 1.02 -14.51
C SER A 278 -25.52 2.28 -14.86
N ALA A 279 -26.46 2.60 -14.02
CA ALA A 279 -27.10 3.90 -14.07
C ALA A 279 -26.16 4.97 -13.50
N HIS A 280 -26.21 6.17 -14.06
CA HIS A 280 -25.34 7.27 -13.69
C HIS A 280 -26.17 8.47 -13.26
N ASP A 281 -25.77 9.10 -12.17
CA ASP A 281 -26.26 10.42 -11.79
C ASP A 281 -25.49 11.46 -12.59
N THR A 282 -26.01 11.84 -13.75
CA THR A 282 -25.34 12.72 -14.69
C THR A 282 -25.40 14.20 -14.33
N ASN A 283 -26.30 14.57 -13.42
CA ASN A 283 -26.52 15.96 -13.02
C ASN A 283 -26.18 16.25 -11.55
N GLY A 284 -25.74 15.24 -10.79
CA GLY A 284 -25.33 15.37 -9.40
C GLY A 284 -26.48 15.59 -8.40
N ASN A 285 -27.72 15.31 -8.81
CA ASN A 285 -28.90 15.50 -7.97
C ASN A 285 -29.22 14.33 -7.03
N ARG A 286 -28.39 13.26 -7.09
CA ARG A 286 -28.53 12.00 -6.35
C ARG A 286 -29.77 11.18 -6.75
N MET A 287 -30.34 11.45 -7.89
CA MET A 287 -31.40 10.65 -8.49
C MET A 287 -30.92 10.07 -9.82
N ILE A 288 -31.31 8.85 -10.08
CA ILE A 288 -31.03 8.15 -11.34
C ILE A 288 -32.32 8.17 -12.12
N GLU A 289 -32.34 8.89 -13.22
CA GLU A 289 -33.47 9.05 -14.11
C GLU A 289 -33.40 8.11 -15.32
#